data_b864e52909abc08b367f7fba0c237d3e
#
_entry.id   b864e52909abc08b367f7fba0c237d3e
#
_cell.length_a   1.000
_cell.length_b   1.000
_cell.length_c   1.000
_cell.angle_alpha   90.00
_cell.angle_beta   90.00
_cell.angle_gamma   90.00
#
_symmetry.space_group_name_H-M   'P 1'
#
loop_
_entity.id
_entity.type
_entity.pdbx_description
1 polymer ?
#
loop_
_entity_poly.entity_id
_entity_poly.type
_entity_poly.pdbx_seq_one_letter_code
_entity_poly.pdbx_strand_id
1 'polypeptide(L)'
;MDFIFIKSSKAGKEDYGSIYARVRSGKANMKVVTGFTIKQLEWEKYRSLQYTSSALMSSIGIKYGQFAQVLARIKAAFEADGFNPKEAKNIIESVKHDVLNGMMQIVEVKPKGRMLFDDFLTSYIEDMETGRRTKKGRTVKVSPAYIKGLRIIQKQILNYQKETHRKLGLDDMTMETRNSLVGYWKERGLMPNAINSYMTDVRTVAKAAYEDKLTKCDDFRHSDFVPKKEEVDNIYLTPEQIQEMLDLDLSTKEAVKKRLESLDISEDEKLAQLSKCRITHIRTLEHVRDIFIVGCLTGQRVSDYSRICEDMITEISGTEFILITQQKTEKKVYIPVDRRVRAILAKYDGKLPSVHPNEMNKLVKTIGLLLGWTHDCGFEEKRLNPKRGRRFCDMLLSHTARRSFATNAYKAGVPLPSIQAITGHSSEAQLRRYLKLDAEEKAVIALKDFKGIIEI
;
A
#
# COMPACT_ATOMS: atom_id res chain seq x y z
N MET A 1 -40.83 2.41 15.27
CA MET A 1 -41.09 0.99 15.60
C MET A 1 -39.82 0.37 16.24
N ASP A 2 -39.97 -0.59 17.18
CA ASP A 2 -38.86 -1.34 17.78
C ASP A 2 -39.23 -2.82 18.00
N PHE A 3 -38.22 -3.66 18.25
CA PHE A 3 -38.41 -5.06 18.60
C PHE A 3 -38.09 -5.29 20.06
N ILE A 4 -38.94 -6.06 20.72
CA ILE A 4 -38.84 -6.38 22.16
C ILE A 4 -38.82 -7.88 22.37
N PHE A 5 -37.98 -8.32 23.30
CA PHE A 5 -37.92 -9.71 23.77
C PHE A 5 -38.83 -9.84 25.01
N ILE A 6 -39.71 -10.81 24.96
CA ILE A 6 -40.60 -11.14 26.12
C ILE A 6 -40.26 -12.56 26.54
N LYS A 7 -39.75 -12.69 27.75
CA LYS A 7 -39.35 -13.95 28.36
C LYS A 7 -40.50 -14.96 28.46
N SER A 8 -40.25 -16.24 28.24
CA SER A 8 -41.24 -17.30 28.38
C SER A 8 -41.56 -17.53 29.85
N SER A 9 -42.81 -17.74 30.15
CA SER A 9 -43.31 -18.15 31.49
C SER A 9 -43.43 -19.67 31.63
N LYS A 10 -43.08 -20.45 30.60
CA LYS A 10 -43.22 -21.91 30.63
C LYS A 10 -42.06 -22.54 31.39
N ALA A 11 -42.37 -23.46 32.32
CA ALA A 11 -41.38 -24.26 33.05
C ALA A 11 -40.48 -25.02 32.09
N GLY A 12 -39.15 -25.02 32.35
CA GLY A 12 -38.12 -25.63 31.48
C GLY A 12 -37.75 -24.85 30.25
N LYS A 13 -38.31 -23.63 30.04
CA LYS A 13 -37.95 -22.71 28.95
C LYS A 13 -37.61 -21.32 29.46
N GLU A 14 -37.04 -21.22 30.64
CA GLU A 14 -36.75 -19.98 31.34
C GLU A 14 -35.75 -19.07 30.62
N ASP A 15 -34.89 -19.66 29.79
CA ASP A 15 -33.93 -18.94 28.97
C ASP A 15 -34.48 -18.51 27.59
N TYR A 16 -35.70 -18.89 27.26
CA TYR A 16 -36.33 -18.59 25.99
C TYR A 16 -37.33 -17.42 26.10
N GLY A 17 -37.48 -16.71 24.99
CA GLY A 17 -38.50 -15.70 24.87
C GLY A 17 -38.91 -15.44 23.43
N SER A 18 -40.04 -14.79 23.25
CA SER A 18 -40.55 -14.44 21.91
C SER A 18 -40.21 -13.00 21.56
N ILE A 19 -39.89 -12.78 20.27
CA ILE A 19 -39.65 -11.46 19.73
C ILE A 19 -40.98 -10.85 19.25
N TYR A 20 -41.26 -9.64 19.69
CA TYR A 20 -42.44 -8.87 19.27
C TYR A 20 -42.02 -7.61 18.51
N ALA A 21 -42.73 -7.32 17.44
CA ALA A 21 -42.70 -6.02 16.80
C ALA A 21 -43.65 -5.07 17.59
N ARG A 22 -43.09 -3.97 18.12
CA ARG A 22 -43.84 -2.96 18.87
C ARG A 22 -43.94 -1.67 18.07
N VAL A 23 -45.19 -1.32 17.72
CA VAL A 23 -45.51 -0.06 17.03
C VAL A 23 -46.18 0.89 18.02
N ARG A 24 -45.64 2.10 18.12
CA ARG A 24 -46.22 3.19 18.90
C ARG A 24 -46.72 4.27 17.94
N SER A 25 -48.00 4.59 18.02
CA SER A 25 -48.60 5.68 17.26
C SER A 25 -49.55 6.44 18.15
N GLY A 26 -49.19 7.65 18.58
CA GLY A 26 -49.91 8.43 19.55
C GLY A 26 -50.13 7.67 20.90
N LYS A 27 -51.37 7.49 21.32
CA LYS A 27 -51.75 6.71 22.53
C LYS A 27 -51.79 5.18 22.26
N ALA A 28 -51.75 4.71 21.03
CA ALA A 28 -51.84 3.30 20.71
C ALA A 28 -50.45 2.62 20.81
N ASN A 29 -50.38 1.45 21.50
CA ASN A 29 -49.19 0.63 21.63
C ASN A 29 -49.55 -0.80 21.22
N MET A 30 -49.26 -1.14 19.97
CA MET A 30 -49.54 -2.45 19.43
C MET A 30 -48.30 -3.34 19.53
N LYS A 31 -48.48 -4.60 19.94
CA LYS A 31 -47.45 -5.63 19.96
C LYS A 31 -47.89 -6.79 19.07
N VAL A 32 -47.09 -7.13 18.07
CA VAL A 32 -47.35 -8.25 17.16
C VAL A 32 -46.22 -9.25 17.28
N VAL A 33 -46.56 -10.52 17.48
CA VAL A 33 -45.52 -11.58 17.58
C VAL A 33 -44.88 -11.82 16.25
N THR A 34 -43.55 -11.88 16.21
CA THR A 34 -42.79 -12.16 14.94
C THR A 34 -42.75 -13.65 14.63
N GLY A 35 -43.21 -14.51 15.54
CA GLY A 35 -43.09 -15.97 15.40
C GLY A 35 -41.69 -16.52 15.68
N PHE A 36 -40.74 -15.70 16.11
CA PHE A 36 -39.46 -16.17 16.58
C PHE A 36 -39.46 -16.37 18.08
N THR A 37 -39.06 -17.57 18.52
CA THR A 37 -38.80 -17.90 19.90
C THR A 37 -37.36 -18.29 20.02
N ILE A 38 -36.56 -17.50 20.72
CA ILE A 38 -35.09 -17.63 20.77
C ILE A 38 -34.61 -17.60 22.22
N LYS A 39 -33.35 -18.03 22.45
CA LYS A 39 -32.70 -17.88 23.75
C LYS A 39 -32.37 -16.42 24.03
N GLN A 40 -32.47 -16.03 25.30
CA GLN A 40 -32.13 -14.66 25.74
C GLN A 40 -30.71 -14.27 25.33
N LEU A 41 -29.74 -15.20 25.50
CA LEU A 41 -28.34 -15.00 25.10
C LEU A 41 -28.18 -14.73 23.59
N GLU A 42 -28.97 -15.37 22.73
CA GLU A 42 -28.98 -15.14 21.28
C GLU A 42 -29.54 -13.77 20.93
N TRP A 43 -30.59 -13.34 21.64
CA TRP A 43 -31.13 -12.00 21.50
C TRP A 43 -30.12 -10.92 21.92
N GLU A 44 -29.42 -11.12 23.03
CA GLU A 44 -28.38 -10.21 23.52
C GLU A 44 -27.20 -10.15 22.54
N LYS A 45 -26.74 -11.29 22.03
CA LYS A 45 -25.73 -11.36 20.97
C LYS A 45 -26.18 -10.62 19.70
N TYR A 46 -27.42 -10.78 19.29
CA TYR A 46 -27.98 -10.05 18.15
C TYR A 46 -27.98 -8.55 18.41
N ARG A 47 -28.46 -8.11 19.58
CA ARG A 47 -28.51 -6.68 19.94
C ARG A 47 -27.15 -6.03 20.11
N SER A 48 -26.20 -6.74 20.67
CA SER A 48 -24.81 -6.28 20.86
C SER A 48 -23.93 -6.49 19.64
N LEU A 49 -24.46 -7.12 18.57
CA LEU A 49 -23.73 -7.46 17.34
C LEU A 49 -22.50 -8.36 17.57
N GLN A 50 -22.54 -9.15 18.64
CA GLN A 50 -21.50 -10.14 18.97
C GLN A 50 -21.67 -11.46 18.20
N TYR A 51 -22.09 -11.41 16.95
CA TYR A 51 -22.24 -12.56 16.06
C TYR A 51 -21.56 -12.28 14.71
N THR A 52 -21.13 -13.34 14.03
CA THR A 52 -20.64 -13.28 12.65
C THR A 52 -21.80 -13.50 11.68
N SER A 53 -21.67 -13.00 10.44
CA SER A 53 -22.68 -13.21 9.38
C SER A 53 -22.96 -14.69 9.08
N SER A 54 -21.98 -15.58 9.35
CA SER A 54 -22.11 -17.04 9.22
C SER A 54 -22.62 -17.77 10.47
N ALA A 55 -22.74 -17.07 11.62
CA ALA A 55 -23.19 -17.70 12.84
C ALA A 55 -24.67 -18.07 12.76
N LEU A 56 -25.00 -19.25 13.30
CA LEU A 56 -26.34 -19.83 13.36
C LEU A 56 -26.99 -19.51 14.72
N MET A 57 -28.25 -19.11 14.73
CA MET A 57 -29.05 -19.08 15.95
C MET A 57 -29.45 -20.53 16.27
N SER A 58 -28.86 -21.06 17.32
CA SER A 58 -28.97 -22.48 17.66
C SER A 58 -30.41 -22.93 17.99
N SER A 59 -31.23 -22.01 18.52
CA SER A 59 -32.61 -22.31 18.93
C SER A 59 -33.61 -22.39 17.77
N ILE A 60 -33.31 -21.79 16.62
CA ILE A 60 -34.27 -21.74 15.48
C ILE A 60 -33.66 -22.19 14.14
N GLY A 61 -32.37 -22.56 14.13
CA GLY A 61 -31.73 -23.15 12.95
C GLY A 61 -31.52 -22.19 11.78
N ILE A 62 -31.57 -20.87 11.96
CA ILE A 62 -31.35 -19.87 10.92
C ILE A 62 -30.12 -19.02 11.20
N LYS A 63 -29.51 -18.48 10.13
CA LYS A 63 -28.36 -17.57 10.28
C LYS A 63 -28.77 -16.25 10.86
N TYR A 64 -27.90 -15.65 11.71
CA TYR A 64 -28.14 -14.30 12.27
C TYR A 64 -28.42 -13.25 11.18
N GLY A 65 -27.76 -13.34 10.02
CA GLY A 65 -28.01 -12.45 8.87
C GLY A 65 -29.46 -12.55 8.32
N GLN A 66 -30.00 -13.78 8.22
CA GLN A 66 -31.39 -14.00 7.80
C GLN A 66 -32.36 -13.46 8.85
N PHE A 67 -32.09 -13.70 10.14
CA PHE A 67 -32.89 -13.14 11.22
C PHE A 67 -32.90 -11.61 11.19
N ALA A 68 -31.71 -10.97 11.06
CA ALA A 68 -31.60 -9.53 10.93
C ALA A 68 -32.39 -8.97 9.74
N GLN A 69 -32.33 -9.67 8.59
CA GLN A 69 -33.03 -9.28 7.37
C GLN A 69 -34.55 -9.34 7.54
N VAL A 70 -35.07 -10.40 8.17
CA VAL A 70 -36.49 -10.50 8.49
C VAL A 70 -36.93 -9.32 9.35
N LEU A 71 -36.21 -9.04 10.45
CA LEU A 71 -36.58 -7.95 11.34
C LEU A 71 -36.50 -6.58 10.65
N ALA A 72 -35.48 -6.32 9.84
CA ALA A 72 -35.33 -5.08 9.10
C ALA A 72 -36.49 -4.86 8.09
N ARG A 73 -36.91 -5.91 7.39
CA ARG A 73 -38.04 -5.83 6.45
C ARG A 73 -39.39 -5.66 7.14
N ILE A 74 -39.61 -6.36 8.24
CA ILE A 74 -40.81 -6.14 9.08
C ILE A 74 -40.85 -4.66 9.53
N LYS A 75 -39.71 -4.12 9.94
CA LYS A 75 -39.62 -2.73 10.33
C LYS A 75 -39.99 -1.77 9.19
N ALA A 76 -39.39 -2.00 8.02
CA ALA A 76 -39.64 -1.18 6.82
C ALA A 76 -41.09 -1.23 6.38
N ALA A 77 -41.71 -2.43 6.38
CA ALA A 77 -43.12 -2.59 6.04
C ALA A 77 -44.08 -1.90 7.01
N PHE A 78 -43.73 -1.86 8.31
CA PHE A 78 -44.54 -1.21 9.35
C PHE A 78 -44.35 0.31 9.43
N GLU A 79 -43.25 0.81 8.87
CA GLU A 79 -42.93 2.24 8.77
C GLU A 79 -43.29 2.82 7.39
N ALA A 80 -43.81 2.01 6.46
CA ALA A 80 -44.25 2.46 5.16
C ALA A 80 -45.59 3.24 5.25
N ASP A 81 -45.73 4.21 4.33
CA ASP A 81 -47.01 4.94 4.20
C ASP A 81 -48.13 3.97 3.81
N GLY A 82 -49.26 4.07 4.49
CA GLY A 82 -50.42 3.21 4.29
C GLY A 82 -50.40 1.88 5.07
N PHE A 83 -49.52 1.72 6.04
CA PHE A 83 -49.49 0.54 6.90
C PHE A 83 -50.83 0.33 7.64
N ASN A 84 -51.44 -0.85 7.41
CA ASN A 84 -52.67 -1.25 8.08
C ASN A 84 -52.38 -2.22 9.24
N PRO A 85 -52.65 -1.84 10.51
CA PRO A 85 -52.39 -2.68 11.67
C PRO A 85 -53.11 -4.05 11.63
N LYS A 86 -54.26 -4.17 10.96
CA LYS A 86 -55.00 -5.43 10.83
C LYS A 86 -54.24 -6.47 9.99
N GLU A 87 -53.38 -6.02 9.08
CA GLU A 87 -52.58 -6.86 8.20
C GLU A 87 -51.20 -7.20 8.77
N ALA A 88 -50.86 -6.64 9.92
CA ALA A 88 -49.51 -6.77 10.50
C ALA A 88 -49.01 -8.24 10.61
N LYS A 89 -49.89 -9.18 10.94
CA LYS A 89 -49.54 -10.60 11.04
C LYS A 89 -49.23 -11.20 9.69
N ASN A 90 -50.03 -10.91 8.66
CA ASN A 90 -49.84 -11.39 7.30
C ASN A 90 -48.54 -10.83 6.69
N ILE A 91 -48.23 -9.57 6.95
CA ILE A 91 -46.98 -8.94 6.53
C ILE A 91 -45.77 -9.66 7.14
N ILE A 92 -45.83 -9.96 8.46
CA ILE A 92 -44.75 -10.70 9.12
C ILE A 92 -44.54 -12.11 8.51
N GLU A 93 -45.63 -12.84 8.29
CA GLU A 93 -45.59 -14.19 7.71
C GLU A 93 -45.03 -14.17 6.28
N SER A 94 -45.48 -13.23 5.42
CA SER A 94 -44.98 -13.05 4.08
C SER A 94 -43.48 -12.70 4.06
N VAL A 95 -43.04 -11.74 4.85
CA VAL A 95 -41.63 -11.37 4.94
C VAL A 95 -40.76 -12.52 5.43
N LYS A 96 -41.23 -13.30 6.38
CA LYS A 96 -40.50 -14.50 6.85
C LYS A 96 -40.38 -15.54 5.75
N HIS A 97 -41.49 -15.84 5.07
CA HIS A 97 -41.52 -16.79 3.97
C HIS A 97 -40.53 -16.41 2.87
N ASP A 98 -40.56 -15.15 2.42
CA ASP A 98 -39.70 -14.67 1.33
C ASP A 98 -38.20 -14.72 1.65
N VAL A 99 -37.83 -14.36 2.87
CA VAL A 99 -36.42 -14.35 3.32
C VAL A 99 -35.91 -15.75 3.60
N LEU A 100 -36.71 -16.60 4.27
CA LEU A 100 -36.26 -17.93 4.72
C LEU A 100 -36.26 -18.95 3.59
N ASN A 101 -37.13 -18.83 2.60
CA ASN A 101 -37.22 -19.74 1.45
C ASN A 101 -36.35 -19.32 0.25
N GLY A 102 -35.53 -18.28 0.40
CA GLY A 102 -34.57 -17.88 -0.64
C GLY A 102 -35.18 -17.29 -1.91
N MET A 103 -36.46 -16.90 -1.88
CA MET A 103 -37.14 -16.27 -3.02
C MET A 103 -36.62 -14.88 -3.38
N MET A 104 -35.73 -14.31 -2.56
CA MET A 104 -35.00 -13.08 -2.85
C MET A 104 -33.51 -13.25 -2.55
N GLN A 105 -32.65 -12.66 -3.39
CA GLN A 105 -31.22 -12.57 -3.11
C GLN A 105 -31.03 -12.00 -1.70
N ILE A 106 -30.21 -12.67 -0.91
CA ILE A 106 -29.82 -12.22 0.42
C ILE A 106 -29.01 -10.94 0.26
N VAL A 107 -29.68 -9.80 0.28
CA VAL A 107 -28.97 -8.55 0.56
C VAL A 107 -28.66 -8.63 2.04
N GLU A 108 -27.40 -8.79 2.40
CA GLU A 108 -26.96 -8.69 3.78
C GLU A 108 -27.36 -7.30 4.32
N VAL A 109 -28.52 -7.20 4.97
CA VAL A 109 -28.86 -6.04 5.78
C VAL A 109 -27.99 -6.14 7.02
N LYS A 110 -26.79 -5.58 6.96
CA LYS A 110 -25.95 -5.38 8.15
C LYS A 110 -26.81 -4.59 9.15
N PRO A 111 -27.00 -5.11 10.37
CA PRO A 111 -27.75 -4.35 11.38
C PRO A 111 -27.08 -2.99 11.54
N LYS A 112 -27.86 -1.92 11.76
CA LYS A 112 -27.35 -0.60 12.15
C LYS A 112 -26.78 -0.65 13.57
N GLY A 113 -25.81 -1.49 13.77
CA GLY A 113 -24.98 -1.55 14.93
C GLY A 113 -23.59 -1.01 14.55
N ARG A 114 -22.81 -0.69 15.53
CA ARG A 114 -21.45 -0.14 15.39
C ARG A 114 -20.65 -0.95 14.36
N MET A 115 -20.51 -0.43 13.14
CA MET A 115 -19.75 -1.07 12.09
C MET A 115 -18.30 -1.16 12.50
N LEU A 116 -17.72 -2.36 12.43
CA LEU A 116 -16.30 -2.53 12.77
C LEU A 116 -15.45 -1.95 11.66
N PHE A 117 -14.28 -1.44 12.04
CA PHE A 117 -13.34 -0.85 11.09
C PHE A 117 -12.79 -1.89 10.10
N ASP A 118 -12.54 -3.12 10.55
CA ASP A 118 -12.04 -4.21 9.70
C ASP A 118 -13.12 -4.71 8.72
N ASP A 119 -14.41 -4.70 9.10
CA ASP A 119 -15.51 -5.04 8.20
C ASP A 119 -15.67 -3.99 7.10
N PHE A 120 -15.63 -2.70 7.49
CA PHE A 120 -15.65 -1.61 6.50
C PHE A 120 -14.43 -1.64 5.58
N LEU A 121 -13.24 -1.89 6.12
CA LEU A 121 -12.02 -1.99 5.33
C LEU A 121 -12.09 -3.15 4.32
N THR A 122 -12.73 -4.27 4.69
CA THR A 122 -12.98 -5.39 3.78
C THR A 122 -13.86 -4.95 2.60
N SER A 123 -15.01 -4.33 2.88
CA SER A 123 -15.91 -3.81 1.84
C SER A 123 -15.23 -2.72 1.00
N TYR A 124 -14.43 -1.85 1.62
CA TYR A 124 -13.68 -0.81 0.94
C TYR A 124 -12.67 -1.40 -0.07
N ILE A 125 -11.96 -2.47 0.31
CA ILE A 125 -11.02 -3.18 -0.58
C ILE A 125 -11.78 -3.79 -1.76
N GLU A 126 -12.90 -4.49 -1.52
CA GLU A 126 -13.72 -5.10 -2.56
C GLU A 126 -14.27 -4.06 -3.54
N ASP A 127 -14.73 -2.92 -3.05
CA ASP A 127 -15.21 -1.81 -3.88
C ASP A 127 -14.11 -1.22 -4.75
N MET A 128 -12.88 -1.11 -4.23
CA MET A 128 -11.72 -0.68 -4.99
C MET A 128 -11.29 -1.71 -6.05
N GLU A 129 -11.34 -3.02 -5.74
CA GLU A 129 -11.00 -4.10 -6.68
C GLU A 129 -12.00 -4.21 -7.82
N THR A 130 -13.28 -4.08 -7.52
CA THR A 130 -14.36 -4.16 -8.53
C THR A 130 -14.55 -2.86 -9.30
N GLY A 131 -13.94 -1.76 -8.85
CA GLY A 131 -14.08 -0.43 -9.46
C GLY A 131 -15.37 0.30 -9.06
N ARG A 132 -16.17 -0.24 -8.12
CA ARG A 132 -17.32 0.48 -7.53
C ARG A 132 -16.89 1.75 -6.79
N ARG A 133 -15.67 1.74 -6.24
CA ARG A 133 -15.03 2.91 -5.64
C ARG A 133 -13.72 3.21 -6.35
N THR A 134 -13.48 4.49 -6.64
CA THR A 134 -12.26 4.97 -7.28
C THR A 134 -11.55 5.98 -6.39
N LYS A 135 -10.25 6.19 -6.58
CA LYS A 135 -9.55 7.31 -5.94
C LYS A 135 -10.07 8.64 -6.51
N LYS A 136 -10.32 9.63 -5.64
CA LYS A 136 -10.71 11.00 -6.06
C LYS A 136 -9.83 11.48 -7.21
N GLY A 137 -10.47 11.93 -8.30
CA GLY A 137 -9.81 12.48 -9.49
C GLY A 137 -9.24 11.44 -10.47
N ARG A 138 -9.56 10.14 -10.32
CA ARG A 138 -9.19 9.11 -11.29
C ARG A 138 -10.39 8.27 -11.66
N THR A 139 -10.63 8.15 -12.96
CA THR A 139 -11.63 7.24 -13.56
C THR A 139 -11.09 5.81 -13.73
N VAL A 140 -9.82 5.58 -13.40
CA VAL A 140 -9.11 4.32 -13.65
C VAL A 140 -9.09 3.45 -12.38
N LYS A 141 -9.19 2.14 -12.56
CA LYS A 141 -9.01 1.13 -11.51
C LYS A 141 -7.71 1.40 -10.72
N VAL A 142 -7.77 1.21 -9.42
CA VAL A 142 -6.58 1.36 -8.56
C VAL A 142 -5.54 0.29 -8.86
N SER A 143 -4.26 0.62 -8.67
CA SER A 143 -3.18 -0.34 -8.94
C SER A 143 -3.23 -1.55 -7.98
N PRO A 144 -2.84 -2.75 -8.45
CA PRO A 144 -2.73 -3.93 -7.57
C PRO A 144 -1.84 -3.70 -6.34
N ALA A 145 -0.80 -2.87 -6.48
CA ALA A 145 0.08 -2.50 -5.37
C ALA A 145 -0.66 -1.72 -4.27
N TYR A 146 -1.62 -0.87 -4.62
CA TYR A 146 -2.44 -0.15 -3.65
C TYR A 146 -3.35 -1.10 -2.87
N ILE A 147 -4.01 -2.02 -3.58
CA ILE A 147 -4.85 -3.07 -2.95
C ILE A 147 -4.00 -3.93 -1.99
N LYS A 148 -2.80 -4.33 -2.43
CA LYS A 148 -1.86 -5.06 -1.57
C LYS A 148 -1.52 -4.27 -0.30
N GLY A 149 -1.33 -2.95 -0.39
CA GLY A 149 -1.12 -2.06 0.75
C GLY A 149 -2.30 -2.10 1.73
N LEU A 150 -3.53 -1.96 1.22
CA LEU A 150 -4.73 -2.03 2.04
C LEU A 150 -4.90 -3.39 2.74
N ARG A 151 -4.57 -4.50 2.07
CA ARG A 151 -4.59 -5.85 2.68
C ARG A 151 -3.53 -6.01 3.77
N ILE A 152 -2.37 -5.35 3.64
CA ILE A 152 -1.35 -5.33 4.70
C ILE A 152 -1.91 -4.60 5.92
N ILE A 153 -2.49 -3.41 5.75
CA ILE A 153 -3.05 -2.68 6.90
C ILE A 153 -4.23 -3.42 7.54
N GLN A 154 -5.07 -4.09 6.75
CA GLN A 154 -6.13 -4.95 7.27
C GLN A 154 -5.56 -6.02 8.22
N LYS A 155 -4.50 -6.71 7.79
CA LYS A 155 -3.82 -7.70 8.63
C LYS A 155 -3.24 -7.07 9.90
N GLN A 156 -2.66 -5.88 9.80
CA GLN A 156 -2.10 -5.16 10.96
C GLN A 156 -3.18 -4.77 11.98
N ILE A 157 -4.33 -4.30 11.52
CA ILE A 157 -5.48 -3.96 12.39
C ILE A 157 -6.04 -5.23 13.05
N LEU A 158 -6.20 -6.32 12.30
CA LEU A 158 -6.65 -7.61 12.85
C LEU A 158 -5.70 -8.14 13.93
N ASN A 159 -4.38 -8.05 13.70
CA ASN A 159 -3.38 -8.44 14.69
C ASN A 159 -3.48 -7.57 15.95
N TYR A 160 -3.59 -6.25 15.81
CA TYR A 160 -3.79 -5.33 16.93
C TYR A 160 -5.04 -5.71 17.73
N GLN A 161 -6.19 -5.89 17.08
CA GLN A 161 -7.44 -6.27 17.75
C GLN A 161 -7.34 -7.62 18.48
N LYS A 162 -6.65 -8.58 17.87
CA LYS A 162 -6.44 -9.92 18.46
C LYS A 162 -5.60 -9.84 19.74
N GLU A 163 -4.52 -9.08 19.73
CA GLU A 163 -3.57 -9.03 20.83
C GLU A 163 -4.00 -8.11 21.96
N THR A 164 -4.71 -7.02 21.63
CA THR A 164 -5.27 -6.11 22.63
C THR A 164 -6.65 -6.56 23.15
N HIS A 165 -7.22 -7.63 22.58
CA HIS A 165 -8.59 -8.08 22.84
C HIS A 165 -9.65 -6.97 22.65
N ARG A 166 -9.34 -5.95 21.83
CA ARG A 166 -10.19 -4.78 21.59
C ARG A 166 -10.64 -4.76 20.12
N LYS A 167 -11.96 -4.83 19.90
CA LYS A 167 -12.56 -4.59 18.58
C LYS A 167 -12.67 -3.10 18.32
N LEU A 168 -12.26 -2.66 17.12
CA LEU A 168 -12.33 -1.26 16.72
C LEU A 168 -13.58 -1.03 15.86
N GLY A 169 -14.47 -0.18 16.33
CA GLY A 169 -15.57 0.36 15.51
C GLY A 169 -15.11 1.58 14.70
N LEU A 170 -15.91 1.99 13.73
CA LEU A 170 -15.62 3.20 12.95
C LEU A 170 -15.56 4.47 13.81
N ASP A 171 -16.39 4.55 14.88
CA ASP A 171 -16.40 5.68 15.82
C ASP A 171 -15.20 5.68 16.76
N ASP A 172 -14.44 4.56 16.83
CA ASP A 172 -13.25 4.46 17.65
C ASP A 172 -11.98 4.99 16.96
N MET A 173 -12.06 5.47 15.73
CA MET A 173 -10.91 6.01 15.01
C MET A 173 -10.48 7.39 15.51
N THR A 174 -10.41 7.51 16.84
CA THR A 174 -10.04 8.73 17.59
C THR A 174 -8.51 8.88 17.66
N MET A 175 -8.06 10.07 18.14
CA MET A 175 -6.63 10.31 18.44
C MET A 175 -6.09 9.37 19.50
N GLU A 176 -6.91 8.91 20.44
CA GLU A 176 -6.51 7.91 21.44
C GLU A 176 -6.20 6.56 20.77
N THR A 177 -7.08 6.06 19.92
CA THR A 177 -6.85 4.82 19.16
C THR A 177 -5.67 4.97 18.21
N ARG A 178 -5.51 6.13 17.56
CA ARG A 178 -4.33 6.45 16.75
C ARG A 178 -3.04 6.30 17.56
N ASN A 179 -2.98 6.85 18.77
CA ASN A 179 -1.80 6.77 19.63
C ASN A 179 -1.52 5.31 20.04
N SER A 180 -2.56 4.56 20.37
CA SER A 180 -2.45 3.13 20.70
C SER A 180 -1.92 2.30 19.52
N LEU A 181 -2.42 2.51 18.30
CA LEU A 181 -1.92 1.83 17.10
C LEU A 181 -0.46 2.16 16.81
N VAL A 182 -0.09 3.45 16.91
CA VAL A 182 1.30 3.89 16.71
C VAL A 182 2.23 3.29 17.77
N GLY A 183 1.83 3.28 19.05
CA GLY A 183 2.57 2.63 20.13
C GLY A 183 2.80 1.15 19.86
N TYR A 184 1.72 0.44 19.56
CA TYR A 184 1.74 -0.99 19.23
C TYR A 184 2.72 -1.34 18.09
N TRP A 185 2.73 -0.54 17.01
CA TRP A 185 3.66 -0.78 15.91
C TRP A 185 5.11 -0.40 16.24
N LYS A 186 5.34 0.62 17.07
CA LYS A 186 6.68 0.99 17.57
C LYS A 186 7.28 -0.13 18.43
N GLU A 187 6.51 -0.68 19.35
CA GLU A 187 6.92 -1.80 20.21
C GLU A 187 7.30 -3.06 19.41
N ARG A 188 6.71 -3.23 18.22
CA ARG A 188 7.06 -4.30 17.28
C ARG A 188 8.23 -3.97 16.37
N GLY A 189 8.93 -2.88 16.60
CA GLY A 189 10.10 -2.46 15.84
C GLY A 189 9.79 -2.00 14.41
N LEU A 190 8.57 -1.52 14.13
CA LEU A 190 8.28 -0.95 12.82
C LEU A 190 8.95 0.41 12.67
N MET A 191 9.54 0.62 11.49
CA MET A 191 10.18 1.88 11.15
C MET A 191 9.17 3.02 11.08
N PRO A 192 9.55 4.26 11.48
CA PRO A 192 8.66 5.43 11.47
C PRO A 192 7.95 5.66 10.15
N ASN A 193 8.66 5.50 9.03
CA ASN A 193 8.06 5.65 7.70
C ASN A 193 7.06 4.55 7.32
N ALA A 194 7.20 3.33 7.87
CA ALA A 194 6.21 2.28 7.72
C ALA A 194 4.95 2.63 8.51
N ILE A 195 5.10 3.11 9.75
CA ILE A 195 3.99 3.57 10.59
C ILE A 195 3.26 4.75 9.93
N ASN A 196 4.01 5.73 9.37
CA ASN A 196 3.42 6.82 8.59
C ASN A 196 2.57 6.29 7.42
N SER A 197 3.08 5.29 6.68
CA SER A 197 2.34 4.70 5.57
C SER A 197 1.06 4.03 6.05
N TYR A 198 1.13 3.22 7.12
CA TYR A 198 -0.03 2.55 7.70
C TYR A 198 -1.08 3.54 8.20
N MET A 199 -0.65 4.59 8.93
CA MET A 199 -1.57 5.63 9.39
C MET A 199 -2.16 6.46 8.24
N THR A 200 -1.45 6.60 7.12
CA THR A 200 -1.99 7.23 5.91
C THR A 200 -3.14 6.41 5.31
N ASP A 201 -2.99 5.09 5.28
CA ASP A 201 -4.04 4.20 4.79
C ASP A 201 -5.23 4.16 5.77
N VAL A 202 -4.98 4.06 7.09
CA VAL A 202 -6.03 4.17 8.14
C VAL A 202 -6.81 5.48 7.99
N ARG A 203 -6.12 6.61 7.85
CA ARG A 203 -6.76 7.92 7.62
C ARG A 203 -7.62 7.93 6.37
N THR A 204 -7.14 7.31 5.30
CA THR A 204 -7.87 7.25 4.02
C THR A 204 -9.17 6.46 4.16
N VAL A 205 -9.14 5.34 4.87
CA VAL A 205 -10.31 4.49 5.13
C VAL A 205 -11.27 5.16 6.12
N ALA A 206 -10.77 5.75 7.22
CA ALA A 206 -11.59 6.49 8.18
C ALA A 206 -12.32 7.66 7.52
N LYS A 207 -11.61 8.40 6.64
CA LYS A 207 -12.21 9.47 5.84
C LYS A 207 -13.31 8.95 4.91
N ALA A 208 -13.11 7.81 4.26
CA ALA A 208 -14.13 7.21 3.40
C ALA A 208 -15.38 6.82 4.21
N ALA A 209 -15.22 6.23 5.39
CA ALA A 209 -16.32 5.89 6.27
C ALA A 209 -17.14 7.14 6.72
N TYR A 210 -16.42 8.24 6.98
CA TYR A 210 -17.07 9.52 7.30
C TYR A 210 -17.83 10.09 6.10
N GLU A 211 -17.22 10.09 4.90
CA GLU A 211 -17.86 10.55 3.66
C GLU A 211 -19.11 9.70 3.29
N ASP A 212 -19.09 8.40 3.61
CA ASP A 212 -20.21 7.47 3.47
C ASP A 212 -21.27 7.62 4.59
N LYS A 213 -21.08 8.56 5.55
CA LYS A 213 -21.95 8.82 6.68
C LYS A 213 -22.15 7.62 7.62
N LEU A 214 -21.16 6.72 7.70
CA LEU A 214 -21.18 5.55 8.58
C LEU A 214 -20.63 5.84 9.98
N THR A 215 -19.94 6.96 10.15
CA THR A 215 -19.41 7.46 11.42
C THR A 215 -19.47 8.98 11.48
N LYS A 216 -19.45 9.54 12.67
CA LYS A 216 -19.30 10.99 12.94
C LYS A 216 -17.88 11.34 13.41
N CYS A 217 -17.04 10.33 13.67
CA CYS A 217 -15.65 10.52 14.07
C CYS A 217 -14.87 11.18 12.94
N ASP A 218 -14.32 12.36 13.19
CA ASP A 218 -13.56 13.15 12.19
C ASP A 218 -12.13 13.47 12.65
N ASP A 219 -11.63 12.80 13.68
CA ASP A 219 -10.27 12.91 14.22
C ASP A 219 -9.17 12.66 13.15
N PHE A 220 -9.51 11.93 12.08
CA PHE A 220 -8.62 11.76 10.93
C PHE A 220 -8.20 13.08 10.27
N ARG A 221 -8.92 14.19 10.54
CA ARG A 221 -8.58 15.55 10.06
C ARG A 221 -7.46 16.20 10.85
N HIS A 222 -7.21 15.72 12.07
CA HIS A 222 -6.15 16.26 12.91
C HIS A 222 -4.80 16.18 12.18
N SER A 223 -3.99 17.25 12.25
CA SER A 223 -2.69 17.33 11.56
C SER A 223 -1.75 16.18 11.95
N ASP A 224 -1.78 15.78 13.22
CA ASP A 224 -0.92 14.76 13.79
C ASP A 224 -1.51 13.34 13.72
N PHE A 225 -2.69 13.16 13.09
CA PHE A 225 -3.28 11.84 12.92
C PHE A 225 -2.32 10.88 12.18
N VAL A 226 -1.62 11.38 11.18
CA VAL A 226 -0.53 10.67 10.52
C VAL A 226 0.80 11.20 11.02
N PRO A 227 1.67 10.37 11.63
CA PRO A 227 3.00 10.79 12.06
C PRO A 227 3.80 11.40 10.91
N LYS A 228 4.66 12.36 11.22
CA LYS A 228 5.55 12.95 10.20
C LYS A 228 6.49 11.89 9.63
N LYS A 229 6.82 12.04 8.35
CA LYS A 229 7.87 11.22 7.72
C LYS A 229 9.22 11.66 8.22
N GLU A 230 10.05 10.68 8.52
CA GLU A 230 11.45 10.90 8.77
C GLU A 230 12.24 10.89 7.46
N GLU A 231 13.23 11.76 7.37
CA GLU A 231 14.16 11.74 6.25
C GLU A 231 15.07 10.51 6.37
N VAL A 232 15.23 9.84 5.25
CA VAL A 232 16.13 8.68 5.13
C VAL A 232 17.26 9.07 4.19
N ASP A 233 18.48 8.91 4.67
CA ASP A 233 19.64 9.13 3.84
C ASP A 233 19.76 8.04 2.77
N ASN A 234 20.22 8.45 1.63
CA ASN A 234 20.35 7.62 0.44
C ASN A 234 21.55 8.08 -0.37
N ILE A 235 22.12 7.17 -1.10
CA ILE A 235 23.28 7.38 -1.96
C ILE A 235 22.89 7.63 -3.42
N TYR A 236 23.82 8.15 -4.19
CA TYR A 236 23.84 8.16 -5.65
C TYR A 236 25.21 7.72 -6.15
N LEU A 237 25.33 7.32 -7.41
CA LEU A 237 26.61 7.05 -8.07
C LEU A 237 27.08 8.27 -8.85
N THR A 238 28.36 8.59 -8.73
CA THR A 238 28.99 9.60 -9.58
C THR A 238 29.17 9.07 -11.02
N PRO A 239 29.46 9.94 -12.00
CA PRO A 239 29.78 9.49 -13.36
C PRO A 239 30.96 8.50 -13.41
N GLU A 240 31.96 8.72 -12.57
CA GLU A 240 33.15 7.86 -12.45
C GLU A 240 32.77 6.47 -11.91
N GLN A 241 31.93 6.41 -10.86
CA GLN A 241 31.42 5.15 -10.29
C GLN A 241 30.54 4.39 -11.31
N ILE A 242 29.74 5.11 -12.12
CA ILE A 242 28.96 4.48 -13.19
C ILE A 242 29.90 3.87 -14.24
N GLN A 243 30.99 4.55 -14.60
CA GLN A 243 32.01 4.03 -15.54
C GLN A 243 32.74 2.84 -14.92
N GLU A 244 33.20 2.94 -13.66
CA GLU A 244 33.82 1.83 -12.94
C GLU A 244 32.92 0.59 -12.91
N MET A 245 31.60 0.79 -12.70
CA MET A 245 30.61 -0.29 -12.76
C MET A 245 30.51 -0.91 -14.17
N LEU A 246 30.54 -0.09 -15.22
CA LEU A 246 30.51 -0.56 -16.60
C LEU A 246 31.75 -1.40 -16.95
N ASP A 247 32.92 -1.01 -16.46
CA ASP A 247 34.20 -1.62 -16.71
C ASP A 247 34.45 -2.89 -15.87
N LEU A 248 33.58 -3.18 -14.89
CA LEU A 248 33.70 -4.38 -14.05
C LEU A 248 33.59 -5.66 -14.92
N ASP A 249 34.64 -6.47 -14.94
CA ASP A 249 34.65 -7.74 -15.65
C ASP A 249 33.80 -8.80 -14.94
N LEU A 250 32.67 -9.14 -15.55
CA LEU A 250 31.76 -10.20 -15.14
C LEU A 250 31.63 -11.30 -16.21
N SER A 251 32.62 -11.41 -17.13
CA SER A 251 32.56 -12.33 -18.27
C SER A 251 32.74 -13.80 -17.86
N THR A 252 33.55 -14.06 -16.82
CA THR A 252 33.92 -15.41 -16.40
C THR A 252 33.82 -15.57 -14.87
N LYS A 253 33.71 -16.83 -14.44
CA LYS A 253 33.75 -17.17 -13.02
C LYS A 253 35.11 -16.85 -12.40
N GLU A 254 36.16 -17.05 -13.15
CA GLU A 254 37.52 -16.80 -12.75
C GLU A 254 37.78 -15.32 -12.52
N ALA A 255 37.27 -14.44 -13.38
CA ALA A 255 37.34 -12.99 -13.20
C ALA A 255 36.64 -12.53 -11.90
N VAL A 256 35.43 -13.01 -11.68
CA VAL A 256 34.64 -12.68 -10.43
C VAL A 256 35.38 -13.27 -9.21
N LYS A 257 35.90 -14.48 -9.27
CA LYS A 257 36.65 -15.10 -8.17
C LYS A 257 37.91 -14.30 -7.85
N LYS A 258 38.71 -13.98 -8.84
CA LYS A 258 39.93 -13.15 -8.69
C LYS A 258 39.59 -11.78 -8.08
N ARG A 259 38.49 -11.19 -8.53
CA ARG A 259 38.04 -9.91 -7.97
C ARG A 259 37.64 -10.03 -6.49
N LEU A 260 36.88 -11.07 -6.10
CA LEU A 260 36.53 -11.32 -4.71
C LEU A 260 37.74 -11.55 -3.82
N GLU A 261 38.75 -12.31 -4.31
CA GLU A 261 39.99 -12.58 -3.58
C GLU A 261 40.77 -11.29 -3.29
N SER A 262 40.72 -10.31 -4.20
CA SER A 262 41.42 -9.02 -4.07
C SER A 262 40.74 -8.02 -3.13
N LEU A 263 39.51 -8.30 -2.68
CA LEU A 263 38.75 -7.37 -1.80
C LEU A 263 39.20 -7.47 -0.35
N ASP A 264 39.25 -6.34 0.32
CA ASP A 264 39.42 -6.25 1.77
C ASP A 264 38.08 -6.44 2.50
N ILE A 265 37.64 -7.69 2.59
CA ILE A 265 36.43 -8.16 3.28
C ILE A 265 36.75 -9.45 4.02
N SER A 266 35.89 -9.84 4.97
CA SER A 266 36.11 -11.05 5.76
C SER A 266 36.12 -12.31 4.87
N GLU A 267 36.91 -13.31 5.26
CA GLU A 267 36.97 -14.60 4.54
C GLU A 267 35.62 -15.29 4.48
N ASP A 268 34.81 -15.18 5.55
CA ASP A 268 33.44 -15.73 5.56
C ASP A 268 32.54 -15.07 4.50
N GLU A 269 32.68 -13.75 4.30
CA GLU A 269 31.94 -13.02 3.26
C GLU A 269 32.43 -13.41 1.88
N LYS A 270 33.74 -13.56 1.66
CA LYS A 270 34.33 -14.08 0.40
C LYS A 270 33.75 -15.46 0.08
N LEU A 271 33.81 -16.38 1.02
CA LEU A 271 33.29 -17.74 0.85
C LEU A 271 31.78 -17.75 0.57
N ALA A 272 31.01 -16.93 1.29
CA ALA A 272 29.57 -16.78 1.06
C ALA A 272 29.21 -16.25 -0.33
N GLN A 273 30.04 -15.39 -0.92
CA GLN A 273 29.86 -14.93 -2.30
C GLN A 273 30.36 -15.96 -3.31
N LEU A 274 31.51 -16.58 -3.09
CA LEU A 274 32.07 -17.63 -3.96
C LEU A 274 31.10 -18.82 -4.06
N SER A 275 30.46 -19.23 -2.98
CA SER A 275 29.46 -20.33 -2.98
C SER A 275 28.29 -20.07 -3.93
N LYS A 276 27.98 -18.80 -4.21
CA LYS A 276 26.91 -18.38 -5.12
C LYS A 276 27.39 -18.25 -6.57
N CYS A 277 28.70 -18.23 -6.83
CA CYS A 277 29.29 -18.01 -8.15
C CYS A 277 29.09 -19.22 -9.08
N ARG A 278 27.85 -19.43 -9.54
CA ARG A 278 27.52 -20.33 -10.66
C ARG A 278 27.50 -19.53 -11.97
N ILE A 279 27.71 -20.17 -13.11
CA ILE A 279 27.69 -19.53 -14.45
C ILE A 279 26.40 -18.73 -14.65
N THR A 280 25.24 -19.32 -14.29
CA THR A 280 23.94 -18.65 -14.38
C THR A 280 23.84 -17.40 -13.48
N HIS A 281 24.45 -17.44 -12.29
CA HIS A 281 24.49 -16.30 -11.38
C HIS A 281 25.35 -15.15 -11.91
N ILE A 282 26.51 -15.46 -12.48
CA ILE A 282 27.42 -14.48 -13.08
C ILE A 282 26.76 -13.79 -14.27
N ARG A 283 26.12 -14.56 -15.15
CA ARG A 283 25.31 -13.98 -16.24
C ARG A 283 24.22 -13.07 -15.74
N THR A 284 23.57 -13.44 -14.65
CA THR A 284 22.54 -12.57 -14.05
C THR A 284 23.15 -11.32 -13.43
N LEU A 285 24.34 -11.38 -12.82
CA LEU A 285 25.07 -10.19 -12.34
C LEU A 285 25.37 -9.23 -13.49
N GLU A 286 25.84 -9.75 -14.62
CA GLU A 286 26.10 -8.95 -15.82
C GLU A 286 24.82 -8.29 -16.35
N HIS A 287 23.73 -9.04 -16.45
CA HIS A 287 22.43 -8.48 -16.83
C HIS A 287 21.98 -7.36 -15.88
N VAL A 288 22.10 -7.57 -14.57
CA VAL A 288 21.73 -6.57 -13.55
C VAL A 288 22.60 -5.33 -13.66
N ARG A 289 23.92 -5.48 -13.85
CA ARG A 289 24.85 -4.37 -14.06
C ARG A 289 24.40 -3.51 -15.24
N ASP A 290 24.20 -4.13 -16.38
CA ASP A 290 23.90 -3.43 -17.62
C ASP A 290 22.54 -2.73 -17.57
N ILE A 291 21.51 -3.41 -17.06
CA ILE A 291 20.17 -2.82 -16.86
C ILE A 291 20.24 -1.65 -15.85
N PHE A 292 21.00 -1.78 -14.76
CA PHE A 292 21.13 -0.73 -13.75
C PHE A 292 21.84 0.51 -14.32
N ILE A 293 22.86 0.32 -15.15
CA ILE A 293 23.57 1.40 -15.87
C ILE A 293 22.58 2.13 -16.80
N VAL A 294 21.77 1.40 -17.57
CA VAL A 294 20.69 2.03 -18.37
C VAL A 294 19.79 2.89 -17.48
N GLY A 295 19.45 2.43 -16.29
CA GLY A 295 18.72 3.23 -15.31
C GLY A 295 19.45 4.51 -14.87
N CYS A 296 20.78 4.42 -14.65
CA CYS A 296 21.64 5.56 -14.30
C CYS A 296 21.77 6.60 -15.41
N LEU A 297 21.65 6.17 -16.66
CA LEU A 297 21.81 7.04 -17.84
C LEU A 297 20.50 7.58 -18.39
N THR A 298 19.35 7.00 -18.00
CA THR A 298 18.04 7.41 -18.50
C THR A 298 17.17 8.07 -17.43
N GLY A 299 17.50 7.89 -16.16
CA GLY A 299 16.74 8.47 -15.05
C GLY A 299 15.34 7.89 -14.85
N GLN A 300 14.97 6.79 -15.50
CA GLN A 300 13.67 6.18 -15.39
C GLN A 300 13.52 5.33 -14.11
N ARG A 301 12.30 4.86 -13.80
CA ARG A 301 12.06 3.88 -12.73
C ARG A 301 12.42 2.48 -13.23
N VAL A 302 12.71 1.55 -12.32
CA VAL A 302 13.05 0.17 -12.70
C VAL A 302 11.98 -0.47 -13.60
N SER A 303 10.71 -0.23 -13.35
CA SER A 303 9.62 -0.69 -14.22
C SER A 303 9.67 -0.14 -15.65
N ASP A 304 10.36 0.97 -15.85
CA ASP A 304 10.45 1.66 -17.13
C ASP A 304 11.81 1.38 -17.80
N TYR A 305 12.95 1.57 -17.08
CA TYR A 305 14.25 1.36 -17.69
C TYR A 305 14.55 -0.11 -18.02
N SER A 306 13.98 -1.08 -17.27
CA SER A 306 14.20 -2.51 -17.55
C SER A 306 13.54 -3.03 -18.84
N ARG A 307 12.66 -2.25 -19.44
CA ARG A 307 11.95 -2.62 -20.68
C ARG A 307 12.38 -1.79 -21.90
N ILE A 308 13.40 -0.95 -21.75
CA ILE A 308 13.93 -0.16 -22.87
C ILE A 308 14.47 -1.13 -23.94
N CYS A 309 14.08 -0.89 -25.17
CA CYS A 309 14.51 -1.65 -26.33
C CYS A 309 14.73 -0.72 -27.53
N GLU A 310 15.33 -1.24 -28.57
CA GLU A 310 15.68 -0.49 -29.79
C GLU A 310 14.46 0.09 -30.49
N ASP A 311 13.33 -0.62 -30.49
CA ASP A 311 12.06 -0.14 -31.07
C ASP A 311 11.51 1.15 -30.41
N MET A 312 12.03 1.52 -29.23
CA MET A 312 11.68 2.76 -28.55
C MET A 312 12.55 3.93 -28.96
N ILE A 313 13.52 3.73 -29.82
CA ILE A 313 14.41 4.81 -30.28
C ILE A 313 13.79 5.49 -31.49
N THR A 314 13.74 6.81 -31.44
CA THR A 314 13.24 7.69 -32.50
C THR A 314 14.21 8.82 -32.73
N GLU A 315 14.30 9.32 -33.95
CA GLU A 315 15.14 10.46 -34.31
C GLU A 315 14.32 11.74 -34.32
N ILE A 316 14.84 12.79 -33.69
CA ILE A 316 14.27 14.14 -33.70
C ILE A 316 15.39 15.13 -33.98
N SER A 317 15.29 15.87 -35.07
CA SER A 317 16.29 16.88 -35.47
C SER A 317 17.73 16.34 -35.52
N GLY A 318 17.92 15.13 -36.04
CA GLY A 318 19.22 14.48 -36.16
C GLY A 318 19.78 13.92 -34.85
N THR A 319 18.98 13.85 -33.80
CA THR A 319 19.37 13.30 -32.51
C THR A 319 18.45 12.14 -32.10
N GLU A 320 19.04 11.06 -31.62
CA GLU A 320 18.28 9.90 -31.15
C GLU A 320 17.72 10.10 -29.74
N PHE A 321 16.44 9.73 -29.56
CA PHE A 321 15.75 9.75 -28.29
C PHE A 321 15.05 8.42 -28.02
N ILE A 322 15.08 7.97 -26.77
CA ILE A 322 14.18 6.91 -26.29
C ILE A 322 12.83 7.53 -25.97
N LEU A 323 11.80 7.09 -26.68
CA LEU A 323 10.40 7.49 -26.42
C LEU A 323 9.74 6.42 -25.54
N ILE A 324 9.39 6.76 -24.33
CA ILE A 324 8.78 5.82 -23.40
C ILE A 324 7.55 6.42 -22.68
N THR A 325 6.47 5.65 -22.62
CA THR A 325 5.33 5.97 -21.75
C THR A 325 5.55 5.31 -20.38
N GLN A 326 5.71 6.11 -19.34
CA GLN A 326 5.99 5.63 -17.99
C GLN A 326 4.82 4.84 -17.41
N GLN A 327 5.04 3.64 -16.88
CA GLN A 327 3.99 2.75 -16.35
C GLN A 327 3.22 3.36 -15.16
N LYS A 328 3.91 4.08 -14.28
CA LYS A 328 3.30 4.63 -13.06
C LYS A 328 2.52 5.92 -13.26
N THR A 329 2.94 6.76 -14.20
CA THR A 329 2.43 8.13 -14.39
C THR A 329 1.75 8.34 -15.72
N GLU A 330 1.85 7.35 -16.62
CA GLU A 330 1.32 7.37 -18.00
C GLU A 330 1.85 8.55 -18.85
N LYS A 331 2.93 9.20 -18.38
CA LYS A 331 3.55 10.29 -19.10
C LYS A 331 4.46 9.77 -20.20
N LYS A 332 4.36 10.33 -21.39
CA LYS A 332 5.34 10.18 -22.47
C LYS A 332 6.55 11.05 -22.15
N VAL A 333 7.74 10.48 -22.22
CA VAL A 333 9.01 11.19 -22.03
C VAL A 333 9.96 10.84 -23.14
N TYR A 334 10.76 11.83 -23.54
CA TYR A 334 11.83 11.70 -24.53
C TYR A 334 13.16 11.80 -23.77
N ILE A 335 14.03 10.82 -23.96
CA ILE A 335 15.30 10.72 -23.25
C ILE A 335 16.39 10.66 -24.30
N PRO A 336 17.36 11.59 -24.34
CA PRO A 336 18.50 11.49 -25.27
C PRO A 336 19.22 10.17 -25.10
N VAL A 337 19.61 9.54 -26.22
CA VAL A 337 20.30 8.24 -26.18
C VAL A 337 21.78 8.45 -25.86
N ASP A 338 22.20 7.96 -24.69
CA ASP A 338 23.62 7.87 -24.35
C ASP A 338 24.29 6.72 -25.15
N ARG A 339 25.52 6.94 -25.69
CA ARG A 339 26.26 5.94 -26.45
C ARG A 339 26.42 4.62 -25.70
N ARG A 340 26.56 4.65 -24.37
CA ARG A 340 26.69 3.46 -23.53
C ARG A 340 25.37 2.66 -23.48
N VAL A 341 24.23 3.34 -23.46
CA VAL A 341 22.92 2.69 -23.58
C VAL A 341 22.78 2.00 -24.93
N ARG A 342 23.23 2.66 -26.01
CA ARG A 342 23.25 2.07 -27.38
C ARG A 342 24.13 0.81 -27.42
N ALA A 343 25.34 0.86 -26.85
CA ALA A 343 26.23 -0.28 -26.77
C ALA A 343 25.63 -1.44 -25.94
N ILE A 344 24.98 -1.13 -24.82
CA ILE A 344 24.30 -2.16 -24.01
C ILE A 344 23.14 -2.79 -24.79
N LEU A 345 22.33 -2.01 -25.51
CA LEU A 345 21.23 -2.55 -26.31
C LEU A 345 21.76 -3.44 -27.41
N ALA A 346 22.80 -3.01 -28.13
CA ALA A 346 23.46 -3.82 -29.18
C ALA A 346 24.00 -5.16 -28.64
N LYS A 347 24.56 -5.18 -27.41
CA LYS A 347 25.02 -6.42 -26.75
C LYS A 347 23.92 -7.45 -26.56
N TYR A 348 22.66 -7.01 -26.45
CA TYR A 348 21.48 -7.86 -26.20
C TYR A 348 20.49 -7.85 -27.39
N ASP A 349 21.00 -7.72 -28.61
CA ASP A 349 20.20 -7.75 -29.84
C ASP A 349 19.01 -6.77 -29.80
N GLY A 350 19.24 -5.57 -29.26
CA GLY A 350 18.25 -4.48 -29.17
C GLY A 350 17.25 -4.59 -28.01
N LYS A 351 17.31 -5.64 -27.18
CA LYS A 351 16.35 -5.85 -26.09
C LYS A 351 17.04 -6.29 -24.80
N LEU A 352 16.85 -5.49 -23.74
CA LEU A 352 17.41 -5.81 -22.43
C LEU A 352 16.88 -7.15 -21.87
N PRO A 353 17.73 -7.92 -21.17
CA PRO A 353 17.31 -9.15 -20.51
C PRO A 353 16.32 -8.87 -19.38
N SER A 354 15.43 -9.82 -19.09
CA SER A 354 14.45 -9.69 -18.00
C SER A 354 15.05 -10.10 -16.66
N VAL A 355 14.95 -9.22 -15.67
CA VAL A 355 15.37 -9.50 -14.28
C VAL A 355 14.26 -9.09 -13.32
N HIS A 356 13.95 -9.97 -12.36
CA HIS A 356 12.94 -9.68 -11.37
C HIS A 356 13.38 -8.51 -10.44
N PRO A 357 12.52 -7.52 -10.12
CA PRO A 357 12.90 -6.34 -9.32
C PRO A 357 13.53 -6.64 -7.96
N ASN A 358 13.12 -7.73 -7.29
CA ASN A 358 13.72 -8.13 -6.01
C ASN A 358 15.16 -8.65 -6.22
N GLU A 359 15.40 -9.35 -7.30
CA GLU A 359 16.72 -9.85 -7.67
C GLU A 359 17.64 -8.69 -8.08
N MET A 360 17.13 -7.72 -8.83
CA MET A 360 17.82 -6.47 -9.14
C MET A 360 18.35 -5.80 -7.86
N ASN A 361 17.50 -5.59 -6.84
CA ASN A 361 17.90 -4.96 -5.57
C ASN A 361 18.92 -5.79 -4.76
N LYS A 362 18.94 -7.09 -4.92
CA LYS A 362 19.89 -7.97 -4.23
C LYS A 362 21.24 -7.98 -4.96
N LEU A 363 21.22 -8.13 -6.27
CA LEU A 363 22.44 -8.31 -7.05
C LEU A 363 23.21 -7.01 -7.31
N VAL A 364 22.52 -5.86 -7.38
CA VAL A 364 23.23 -4.58 -7.47
C VAL A 364 24.12 -4.31 -6.24
N LYS A 365 23.75 -4.82 -5.06
CA LYS A 365 24.59 -4.77 -3.86
C LYS A 365 25.82 -5.64 -3.99
N THR A 366 25.66 -6.84 -4.56
CA THR A 366 26.78 -7.74 -4.86
C THR A 366 27.74 -7.10 -5.85
N ILE A 367 27.23 -6.40 -6.88
CA ILE A 367 28.05 -5.64 -7.82
C ILE A 367 28.83 -4.53 -7.10
N GLY A 368 28.18 -3.76 -6.22
CA GLY A 368 28.85 -2.75 -5.40
C GLY A 368 29.93 -3.34 -4.49
N LEU A 369 29.69 -4.54 -3.94
CA LEU A 369 30.70 -5.26 -3.17
C LEU A 369 31.89 -5.68 -4.04
N LEU A 370 31.65 -6.21 -5.23
CA LEU A 370 32.70 -6.57 -6.20
C LEU A 370 33.54 -5.36 -6.64
N LEU A 371 32.95 -4.17 -6.63
CA LEU A 371 33.66 -2.90 -6.88
C LEU A 371 34.49 -2.44 -5.68
N GLY A 372 34.34 -3.08 -4.51
CA GLY A 372 35.03 -2.68 -3.29
C GLY A 372 34.40 -1.47 -2.60
N TRP A 373 33.16 -1.15 -2.90
CA TRP A 373 32.42 -0.03 -2.29
C TRP A 373 31.94 -0.39 -0.87
N THR A 374 32.90 -0.74 -0.01
CA THR A 374 32.64 -1.25 1.36
C THR A 374 32.74 -0.20 2.46
N HIS A 375 33.11 1.04 2.11
CA HIS A 375 33.20 2.13 3.08
C HIS A 375 31.85 2.46 3.74
N ASP A 376 31.88 2.87 4.99
CA ASP A 376 30.68 3.37 5.71
C ASP A 376 30.27 4.70 5.09
N CYS A 377 28.97 4.86 4.85
CA CYS A 377 28.40 6.10 4.30
C CYS A 377 28.38 7.27 5.32
N GLY A 378 28.74 7.04 6.58
CA GLY A 378 28.73 8.06 7.62
C GLY A 378 27.35 8.60 8.01
N PHE A 379 26.27 7.91 7.63
CA PHE A 379 24.92 8.35 7.95
C PHE A 379 24.58 8.12 9.42
N GLU A 380 23.82 9.03 10.03
CA GLU A 380 23.35 8.88 11.39
C GLU A 380 22.47 7.60 11.52
N GLU A 381 22.69 6.84 12.58
CA GLU A 381 22.03 5.55 12.80
C GLU A 381 20.49 5.65 12.77
N LYS A 382 19.92 6.71 13.33
CA LYS A 382 18.47 6.99 13.31
C LYS A 382 17.90 7.18 11.90
N ARG A 383 18.74 7.55 10.92
CA ARG A 383 18.35 7.75 9.51
C ARG A 383 18.58 6.52 8.64
N LEU A 384 19.22 5.50 9.18
CA LEU A 384 19.44 4.23 8.49
C LEU A 384 18.26 3.30 8.71
N ASN A 385 17.94 2.53 7.68
CA ASN A 385 17.06 1.37 7.86
C ASN A 385 17.87 0.26 8.55
N PRO A 386 17.53 -0.18 9.78
CA PRO A 386 18.31 -1.19 10.50
C PRO A 386 18.39 -2.54 9.78
N LYS A 387 17.54 -2.78 8.77
CA LYS A 387 17.61 -3.97 7.91
C LYS A 387 18.59 -3.83 6.75
N ARG A 388 19.25 -2.68 6.60
CA ARG A 388 20.30 -2.43 5.61
C ARG A 388 21.63 -2.31 6.33
N GLY A 389 22.69 -2.80 5.70
CA GLY A 389 24.07 -2.53 6.14
C GLY A 389 24.36 -1.03 5.98
N ARG A 390 25.48 -0.60 6.58
CA ARG A 390 25.94 0.81 6.57
C ARG A 390 26.90 1.11 5.42
N ARG A 391 27.41 0.07 4.76
CA ARG A 391 28.37 0.22 3.67
C ARG A 391 27.67 0.77 2.41
N PHE A 392 28.43 1.47 1.60
CA PHE A 392 27.93 2.05 0.35
C PHE A 392 27.25 0.99 -0.55
N CYS A 393 27.87 -0.19 -0.71
CA CYS A 393 27.28 -1.30 -1.47
C CYS A 393 25.93 -1.78 -0.90
N ASP A 394 25.75 -1.76 0.43
CA ASP A 394 24.53 -2.20 1.09
C ASP A 394 23.35 -1.22 0.85
N MET A 395 23.67 0.04 0.53
CA MET A 395 22.69 1.11 0.27
C MET A 395 22.19 1.12 -1.17
N LEU A 396 22.85 0.38 -2.08
CA LEU A 396 22.44 0.31 -3.49
C LEU A 396 21.07 -0.34 -3.66
N LEU A 397 20.23 0.29 -4.46
CA LEU A 397 18.90 -0.18 -4.85
C LEU A 397 18.61 0.25 -6.29
N SER A 398 17.66 -0.40 -6.94
CA SER A 398 17.20 -0.03 -8.30
C SER A 398 16.84 1.47 -8.42
N HIS A 399 16.39 2.08 -7.33
CA HIS A 399 16.03 3.51 -7.28
C HIS A 399 17.25 4.44 -7.18
N THR A 400 18.41 3.91 -6.76
CA THR A 400 19.70 4.63 -6.78
C THR A 400 20.06 5.05 -8.20
N ALA A 401 19.80 4.23 -9.20
CA ALA A 401 20.03 4.56 -10.60
C ALA A 401 19.34 5.89 -11.01
N ARG A 402 18.06 6.02 -10.74
CA ARG A 402 17.32 7.25 -11.06
C ARG A 402 17.80 8.47 -10.25
N ARG A 403 18.24 8.24 -9.03
CA ARG A 403 18.80 9.31 -8.18
C ARG A 403 20.16 9.77 -8.75
N SER A 404 21.01 8.83 -9.18
CA SER A 404 22.28 9.13 -9.82
C SER A 404 22.09 10.00 -11.05
N PHE A 405 21.17 9.65 -11.95
CA PHE A 405 20.83 10.49 -13.10
C PHE A 405 20.47 11.91 -12.70
N ALA A 406 19.48 12.06 -11.79
CA ALA A 406 18.98 13.35 -11.42
C ALA A 406 20.04 14.22 -10.74
N THR A 407 20.85 13.64 -9.84
CA THR A 407 21.90 14.38 -9.13
C THR A 407 23.04 14.75 -10.07
N ASN A 408 23.51 13.83 -10.92
CA ASN A 408 24.58 14.12 -11.86
C ASN A 408 24.17 15.15 -12.93
N ALA A 409 22.95 15.05 -13.46
CA ALA A 409 22.43 16.05 -14.39
C ALA A 409 22.35 17.44 -13.75
N TYR A 410 21.89 17.54 -12.51
CA TYR A 410 21.83 18.81 -11.77
C TYR A 410 23.24 19.36 -11.50
N LYS A 411 24.20 18.52 -11.09
CA LYS A 411 25.60 18.91 -10.89
C LYS A 411 26.28 19.38 -12.19
N ALA A 412 25.88 18.82 -13.31
CA ALA A 412 26.32 19.26 -14.65
C ALA A 412 25.69 20.60 -15.09
N GLY A 413 24.76 21.19 -14.31
CA GLY A 413 24.10 22.45 -14.63
C GLY A 413 22.85 22.31 -15.48
N VAL A 414 22.29 21.08 -15.64
CA VAL A 414 21.04 20.89 -16.35
C VAL A 414 19.89 21.51 -15.54
N PRO A 415 19.07 22.40 -16.12
CA PRO A 415 17.95 23.01 -15.42
C PRO A 415 16.95 21.99 -14.86
N LEU A 416 16.42 22.23 -13.65
CA LEU A 416 15.46 21.34 -13.01
C LEU A 416 14.23 21.01 -13.88
N PRO A 417 13.63 21.96 -14.64
CA PRO A 417 12.53 21.63 -15.55
C PRO A 417 12.92 20.60 -16.62
N SER A 418 14.15 20.66 -17.15
CA SER A 418 14.65 19.69 -18.14
C SER A 418 14.83 18.30 -17.52
N ILE A 419 15.43 18.24 -16.31
CA ILE A 419 15.56 16.98 -15.57
C ILE A 419 14.16 16.42 -15.24
N GLN A 420 13.20 17.28 -14.87
CA GLN A 420 11.83 16.90 -14.59
C GLN A 420 11.11 16.35 -15.83
N ALA A 421 11.32 16.95 -16.99
CA ALA A 421 10.74 16.49 -18.27
C ALA A 421 11.21 15.07 -18.61
N ILE A 422 12.52 14.78 -18.48
CA ILE A 422 13.11 13.46 -18.74
C ILE A 422 12.66 12.45 -17.68
N THR A 423 12.78 12.80 -16.41
CA THR A 423 12.46 11.86 -15.32
C THR A 423 10.95 11.67 -15.10
N GLY A 424 10.09 12.59 -15.57
CA GLY A 424 8.63 12.53 -15.40
C GLY A 424 8.17 12.74 -13.95
N HIS A 425 8.90 13.51 -13.14
CA HIS A 425 8.43 13.92 -11.81
C HIS A 425 7.22 14.85 -11.94
N SER A 426 6.25 14.72 -11.02
CA SER A 426 5.02 15.53 -11.08
C SER A 426 5.21 16.95 -10.55
N SER A 427 6.27 17.20 -9.79
CA SER A 427 6.64 18.54 -9.31
C SER A 427 8.13 18.66 -9.07
N GLU A 428 8.64 19.89 -9.13
CA GLU A 428 10.01 20.21 -8.79
C GLU A 428 10.35 19.85 -7.34
N ALA A 429 9.42 20.05 -6.41
CA ALA A 429 9.57 19.66 -5.01
C ALA A 429 9.80 18.15 -4.84
N GLN A 430 9.18 17.32 -5.69
CA GLN A 430 9.47 15.88 -5.70
C GLN A 430 10.86 15.59 -6.26
N LEU A 431 11.27 16.26 -7.34
CA LEU A 431 12.61 16.11 -7.93
C LEU A 431 13.69 16.50 -6.93
N ARG A 432 13.54 17.64 -6.23
CA ARG A 432 14.51 18.11 -5.23
C ARG A 432 14.79 17.11 -4.12
N ARG A 433 13.84 16.23 -3.76
CA ARG A 433 14.08 15.12 -2.80
C ARG A 433 15.03 14.05 -3.32
N TYR A 434 15.24 13.99 -4.62
CA TYR A 434 16.19 13.05 -5.26
C TYR A 434 17.59 13.62 -5.32
N LEU A 435 17.72 14.93 -5.29
CA LEU A 435 19.03 15.57 -5.33
C LEU A 435 19.71 15.36 -3.97
N LYS A 436 20.79 14.64 -3.96
CA LYS A 436 21.59 14.34 -2.78
C LYS A 436 22.87 15.17 -2.85
N LEU A 437 22.73 16.42 -2.45
CA LEU A 437 23.81 17.40 -2.42
C LEU A 437 24.00 17.85 -1.00
N ASP A 438 25.23 17.88 -0.53
CA ASP A 438 25.60 18.56 0.70
C ASP A 438 25.57 20.09 0.54
N ALA A 439 25.91 20.80 1.62
CA ALA A 439 25.86 22.27 1.61
C ALA A 439 26.97 22.86 0.72
N GLU A 440 28.13 22.23 0.68
CA GLU A 440 29.30 22.66 -0.12
C GLU A 440 29.03 22.45 -1.60
N GLU A 441 28.51 21.27 -2.01
CA GLU A 441 28.11 21.00 -3.38
C GLU A 441 27.05 21.97 -3.89
N LYS A 442 26.07 22.33 -3.05
CA LYS A 442 25.07 23.36 -3.37
C LYS A 442 25.69 24.72 -3.58
N ALA A 443 26.66 25.10 -2.73
CA ALA A 443 27.37 26.37 -2.88
C ALA A 443 28.18 26.43 -4.18
N VAL A 444 28.88 25.33 -4.54
CA VAL A 444 29.65 25.23 -5.79
C VAL A 444 28.74 25.33 -7.03
N ILE A 445 27.53 24.74 -6.97
CA ILE A 445 26.57 24.86 -8.07
C ILE A 445 26.05 26.29 -8.18
N ALA A 446 25.64 26.89 -7.04
CA ALA A 446 25.20 28.26 -7.00
C ALA A 446 26.27 29.23 -7.55
N LEU A 447 27.53 28.96 -7.28
CA LEU A 447 28.64 29.76 -7.81
C LEU A 447 28.66 29.81 -9.35
N LYS A 448 28.32 28.68 -10.00
CA LYS A 448 28.22 28.63 -11.48
C LYS A 448 27.09 29.53 -12.01
N ASP A 449 25.98 29.58 -11.27
CA ASP A 449 24.82 30.41 -11.64
C ASP A 449 25.10 31.90 -11.46
N PHE A 450 26.02 32.24 -10.54
CA PHE A 450 26.47 33.63 -10.31
C PHE A 450 27.66 34.07 -11.18
N LYS A 451 28.21 33.15 -12.02
CA LYS A 451 29.33 33.46 -12.89
C LYS A 451 28.92 34.53 -13.91
N GLY A 452 29.60 35.69 -13.85
CA GLY A 452 29.28 36.90 -14.65
C GLY A 452 28.38 37.91 -13.94
N ILE A 453 27.90 37.59 -12.71
CA ILE A 453 27.18 38.54 -11.82
C ILE A 453 28.08 39.01 -10.69
N ILE A 454 28.96 38.14 -10.21
CA ILE A 454 29.95 38.46 -9.17
C ILE A 454 31.35 38.19 -9.70
N GLU A 455 32.28 39.07 -9.38
CA GLU A 455 33.72 38.91 -9.67
C GLU A 455 34.32 38.05 -8.53
N ILE A 456 34.86 36.86 -8.92
CA ILE A 456 35.51 35.89 -8.01
C ILE A 456 36.92 35.64 -8.49
#